data_dffbe270f9e48a514316527a580e459d
#
_entry.id   dffbe270f9e48a514316527a580e459d
#
_cell.length_a   1.000
_cell.length_b   1.000
_cell.length_c   1.000
_cell.angle_alpha   90.00
_cell.angle_beta   90.00
_cell.angle_gamma   90.00
#
_symmetry.space_group_name_H-M   'P 1'
#
loop_
_entity.id
_entity.type
_entity.pdbx_description
1 polymer ?
#
loop_
_entity_poly.entity_id
_entity_poly.type
_entity_poly.pdbx_seq_one_letter_code
_entity_poly.pdbx_strand_id
1 'polypeptide(L)'
;MNSLHRYALLPRCVPALLALSGLLATTISSPVAAQGAPPPASPAAPKPDEPVAQVTAAPGKGIRVATRDGSFAFGVRGRVQMRDTFTHTAKADTNEINIKTMRLVLAGQVLVPELKYLVQLAFGSNDFEKDNASPLFDAYVEYTGWRDLNVRVGQFFVPFDRARTIREFALHLVDRPQVVQELTLDRDVGIMLSSSDLFGRRVLGYNLFVGGGEGRNRFGGQAQGPLGVLRLTLRPFGPFDDELEGDLERLPRPRLAIGVAGAYNYQTNREKSTYGKTLTLGTLDYTHGAADLVFKYRGFSLLTEAVVRRARQARLDGEVDGKAVREWSRSGWGYLVQAGMMVSRRVEIAARWDQLVALAGTDPALVQQTADQGKQIAGGVNVYLNGHAFKIQTDYTYAFGSNREAAKHVGRLQVDATF
;
A
#
# COMPACT_ATOMS: atom_id res chain seq x y z
N MET A 1 -24.92 -60.31 -6.18
CA MET A 1 -23.77 -60.75 -5.37
C MET A 1 -22.98 -59.48 -5.01
N ASN A 2 -22.93 -59.20 -3.72
CA ASN A 2 -22.41 -57.98 -3.06
C ASN A 2 -20.93 -57.78 -3.27
N SER A 3 -20.51 -56.48 -3.44
CA SER A 3 -19.26 -56.02 -2.89
C SER A 3 -19.40 -54.54 -2.48
N LEU A 4 -19.44 -54.35 -1.17
CA LEU A 4 -19.39 -53.09 -0.43
C LEU A 4 -17.99 -52.46 -0.58
N HIS A 5 -17.92 -51.23 -1.09
CA HIS A 5 -16.73 -50.42 -0.95
C HIS A 5 -16.95 -49.43 0.21
N ARG A 6 -16.10 -49.58 1.21
CA ARG A 6 -16.01 -48.77 2.42
C ARG A 6 -15.47 -47.37 2.05
N TYR A 7 -16.26 -46.37 2.33
CA TYR A 7 -15.78 -44.98 2.38
C TYR A 7 -15.07 -44.74 3.71
N ALA A 8 -13.76 -44.48 3.65
CA ALA A 8 -12.99 -43.99 4.78
C ALA A 8 -13.28 -42.52 4.99
N LEU A 9 -13.89 -42.19 6.12
CA LEU A 9 -14.09 -40.83 6.62
C LEU A 9 -12.74 -40.26 7.10
N LEU A 10 -12.21 -39.27 6.41
CA LEU A 10 -11.16 -38.40 6.92
C LEU A 10 -11.79 -37.33 7.81
N PRO A 11 -11.19 -36.98 8.94
CA PRO A 11 -11.73 -35.96 9.85
C PRO A 11 -11.57 -34.56 9.23
N ARG A 12 -12.68 -33.85 9.15
CA ARG A 12 -12.71 -32.40 8.85
C ARG A 12 -12.06 -31.63 10.02
N CYS A 13 -10.91 -31.04 9.79
CA CYS A 13 -10.39 -30.01 10.66
C CYS A 13 -11.23 -28.74 10.44
N VAL A 14 -12.10 -28.44 11.39
CA VAL A 14 -12.79 -27.17 11.53
C VAL A 14 -11.82 -26.22 12.21
N PRO A 15 -11.46 -25.06 11.66
CA PRO A 15 -10.71 -24.05 12.40
C PRO A 15 -11.61 -23.43 13.46
N ALA A 16 -11.21 -23.57 14.70
CA ALA A 16 -11.81 -22.91 15.84
C ALA A 16 -11.49 -21.40 15.77
N LEU A 17 -12.42 -20.64 15.28
CA LEU A 17 -12.43 -19.17 15.37
C LEU A 17 -13.81 -18.74 15.85
N LEU A 18 -14.08 -18.98 17.13
CA LEU A 18 -15.24 -18.42 17.84
C LEU A 18 -15.11 -18.80 19.32
N ALA A 19 -14.54 -17.90 20.12
CA ALA A 19 -14.85 -17.77 21.54
C ALA A 19 -14.09 -16.56 22.13
N LEU A 20 -14.57 -15.36 21.87
CA LEU A 20 -14.34 -14.20 22.73
C LEU A 20 -15.68 -13.52 22.96
N SER A 21 -16.60 -14.26 23.55
CA SER A 21 -17.83 -13.72 24.13
C SER A 21 -18.06 -14.41 25.47
N GLY A 22 -17.96 -13.60 26.53
CA GLY A 22 -18.50 -13.99 27.83
C GLY A 22 -17.45 -14.29 28.89
N LEU A 23 -17.16 -13.28 29.71
CA LEU A 23 -17.14 -13.38 31.18
C LEU A 23 -16.98 -11.96 31.78
N LEU A 24 -18.08 -11.22 31.84
CA LEU A 24 -18.24 -10.19 32.85
C LEU A 24 -18.93 -10.86 34.04
N ALA A 25 -18.14 -11.39 34.98
CA ALA A 25 -18.61 -11.77 36.29
C ALA A 25 -18.64 -10.52 37.17
N THR A 26 -19.83 -10.01 37.42
CA THR A 26 -20.07 -8.95 38.42
C THR A 26 -19.89 -9.53 39.82
N THR A 27 -18.77 -9.22 40.46
CA THR A 27 -18.65 -9.37 41.92
C THR A 27 -19.19 -8.11 42.60
N ILE A 28 -20.36 -8.21 43.22
CA ILE A 28 -20.89 -7.20 44.13
C ILE A 28 -20.13 -7.29 45.44
N SER A 29 -19.21 -6.36 45.68
CA SER A 29 -18.60 -6.15 46.96
C SER A 29 -19.28 -4.97 47.67
N SER A 30 -19.83 -5.20 48.82
CA SER A 30 -20.47 -4.20 49.66
C SER A 30 -19.48 -3.11 50.13
N PRO A 31 -19.93 -1.85 50.30
CA PRO A 31 -19.02 -0.75 50.57
C PRO A 31 -18.59 -0.75 52.04
N VAL A 32 -17.30 -0.79 52.28
CA VAL A 32 -16.68 -0.34 53.52
C VAL A 32 -16.63 1.19 53.50
N ALA A 33 -17.28 1.85 54.42
CA ALA A 33 -17.23 3.30 54.56
C ALA A 33 -15.83 3.74 54.99
N ALA A 34 -15.09 4.34 54.08
CA ALA A 34 -13.86 5.10 54.35
C ALA A 34 -14.19 6.60 54.31
N GLN A 35 -13.90 7.31 55.39
CA GLN A 35 -14.09 8.73 55.54
C GLN A 35 -13.29 9.54 54.54
N GLY A 36 -13.94 10.51 53.94
CA GLY A 36 -13.64 11.53 53.01
C GLY A 36 -12.22 12.05 52.82
N ALA A 37 -11.70 11.76 51.62
CA ALA A 37 -10.90 12.75 50.92
C ALA A 37 -11.84 13.65 50.11
N PRO A 38 -11.60 14.97 49.98
CA PRO A 38 -12.42 15.81 49.12
C PRO A 38 -12.39 15.27 47.71
N PRO A 39 -13.53 15.30 46.99
CA PRO A 39 -13.56 14.83 45.63
C PRO A 39 -12.55 15.62 44.79
N PRO A 40 -11.83 14.96 43.84
CA PRO A 40 -10.99 15.70 42.89
C PRO A 40 -11.87 16.75 42.21
N ALA A 41 -11.35 18.00 42.14
CA ALA A 41 -12.07 19.12 41.56
C ALA A 41 -12.55 18.68 40.15
N SER A 42 -13.87 18.76 39.95
CA SER A 42 -14.50 18.52 38.66
C SER A 42 -13.74 19.36 37.64
N PRO A 43 -13.40 18.86 36.47
CA PRO A 43 -12.78 19.68 35.41
C PRO A 43 -13.61 20.95 35.28
N ALA A 44 -12.97 22.11 35.41
CA ALA A 44 -13.67 23.40 35.31
C ALA A 44 -14.46 23.42 34.01
N ALA A 45 -15.77 23.71 34.14
CA ALA A 45 -16.61 23.86 32.95
C ALA A 45 -15.96 24.89 32.01
N PRO A 46 -15.89 24.68 30.70
CA PRO A 46 -15.26 25.60 29.76
C PRO A 46 -15.90 26.97 29.93
N LYS A 47 -15.08 28.02 29.96
CA LYS A 47 -15.56 29.40 30.05
C LYS A 47 -16.52 29.65 28.88
N PRO A 48 -17.63 30.40 29.08
CA PRO A 48 -18.71 30.55 28.08
C PRO A 48 -18.29 31.08 26.72
N ASP A 49 -17.14 31.74 26.59
CA ASP A 49 -16.64 32.36 25.37
C ASP A 49 -15.55 31.54 24.62
N GLU A 50 -15.21 30.35 25.09
CA GLU A 50 -14.19 29.55 24.43
C GLU A 50 -14.82 28.56 23.44
N PRO A 51 -14.41 28.57 22.15
CA PRO A 51 -14.99 27.68 21.15
C PRO A 51 -14.73 26.19 21.54
N VAL A 52 -15.77 25.39 21.47
CA VAL A 52 -15.74 23.93 21.80
C VAL A 52 -14.83 23.17 20.82
N ALA A 53 -14.64 23.70 19.60
CA ALA A 53 -13.80 23.10 18.58
C ALA A 53 -12.88 24.14 17.93
N GLN A 54 -11.72 23.68 17.50
CA GLN A 54 -10.75 24.49 16.72
C GLN A 54 -10.79 24.07 15.26
N VAL A 55 -10.80 25.08 14.36
CA VAL A 55 -10.67 24.89 12.92
C VAL A 55 -9.27 25.32 12.50
N THR A 56 -8.57 24.46 11.77
CA THR A 56 -7.26 24.75 11.19
C THR A 56 -7.27 24.47 9.70
N ALA A 57 -6.62 25.32 8.91
CA ALA A 57 -6.43 25.11 7.48
C ALA A 57 -4.98 25.45 7.11
N ALA A 58 -4.35 24.62 6.30
CA ALA A 58 -3.00 24.87 5.82
C ALA A 58 -2.78 24.23 4.45
N PRO A 59 -1.97 24.86 3.57
CA PRO A 59 -1.60 24.28 2.28
C PRO A 59 -1.04 22.86 2.43
N GLY A 60 -1.58 21.91 1.67
CA GLY A 60 -1.20 20.49 1.69
C GLY A 60 -1.72 19.69 2.87
N LYS A 61 -2.37 20.32 3.85
CA LYS A 61 -2.97 19.64 5.01
C LYS A 61 -4.50 19.64 4.97
N GLY A 62 -5.10 20.46 4.11
CA GLY A 62 -6.54 20.63 4.00
C GLY A 62 -7.15 21.40 5.18
N ILE A 63 -8.40 21.12 5.48
CA ILE A 63 -9.16 21.69 6.59
C ILE A 63 -9.34 20.62 7.66
N ARG A 64 -9.10 20.97 8.92
CA ARG A 64 -9.31 20.10 10.08
C ARG A 64 -10.12 20.83 11.15
N VAL A 65 -11.15 20.14 11.65
CA VAL A 65 -11.92 20.52 12.84
C VAL A 65 -11.56 19.52 13.94
N ALA A 66 -11.26 20.00 15.14
CA ALA A 66 -10.94 19.13 16.28
C ALA A 66 -11.50 19.70 17.59
N THR A 67 -12.05 18.86 18.44
CA THR A 67 -12.44 19.23 19.81
C THR A 67 -11.19 19.45 20.68
N ARG A 68 -11.29 20.29 21.72
CA ARG A 68 -10.15 20.59 22.60
C ARG A 68 -9.68 19.41 23.40
N ASP A 69 -10.60 18.57 23.84
CA ASP A 69 -10.32 17.35 24.59
C ASP A 69 -9.68 16.23 23.74
N GLY A 70 -9.61 16.44 22.41
CA GLY A 70 -9.08 15.46 21.47
C GLY A 70 -9.99 14.24 21.24
N SER A 71 -11.20 14.24 21.79
CA SER A 71 -12.15 13.13 21.63
C SER A 71 -12.66 12.98 20.18
N PHE A 72 -12.66 14.08 19.42
CA PHE A 72 -13.10 14.09 18.02
C PHE A 72 -12.19 14.97 17.17
N ALA A 73 -11.87 14.49 15.98
CA ALA A 73 -11.33 15.31 14.89
C ALA A 73 -11.83 14.79 13.55
N PHE A 74 -12.07 15.75 12.64
CA PHE A 74 -12.44 15.49 11.25
C PHE A 74 -11.59 16.38 10.35
N GLY A 75 -10.93 15.80 9.37
CA GLY A 75 -10.14 16.52 8.38
C GLY A 75 -10.52 16.13 6.97
N VAL A 76 -10.51 17.11 6.07
CA VAL A 76 -10.74 16.95 4.63
C VAL A 76 -9.53 17.47 3.87
N ARG A 77 -9.05 16.70 2.92
CA ARG A 77 -7.93 17.06 2.05
C ARG A 77 -8.19 16.60 0.63
N GLY A 78 -8.02 17.50 -0.32
CA GLY A 78 -8.07 17.23 -1.76
C GLY A 78 -6.68 17.09 -2.36
N ARG A 79 -6.54 16.30 -3.44
CA ARG A 79 -5.34 16.19 -4.24
C ARG A 79 -5.67 15.98 -5.70
N VAL A 80 -4.96 16.68 -6.57
CA VAL A 80 -5.06 16.55 -8.03
C VAL A 80 -3.66 16.43 -8.63
N GLN A 81 -3.49 15.47 -9.53
CA GLN A 81 -2.31 15.35 -10.40
C GLN A 81 -2.77 15.45 -11.85
N MET A 82 -2.25 16.46 -12.56
CA MET A 82 -2.38 16.59 -13.99
C MET A 82 -1.07 16.15 -14.66
N ARG A 83 -1.18 15.35 -15.71
CA ARG A 83 -0.03 14.76 -16.39
C ARG A 83 -0.16 14.88 -17.90
N ASP A 84 0.95 15.24 -18.52
CA ASP A 84 1.20 15.07 -19.96
C ASP A 84 2.21 13.92 -20.15
N THR A 85 1.93 13.01 -21.08
CA THR A 85 2.75 11.84 -21.36
C THR A 85 2.97 11.72 -22.86
N PHE A 86 4.19 11.95 -23.31
CA PHE A 86 4.64 11.66 -24.66
C PHE A 86 5.30 10.28 -24.72
N THR A 87 4.88 9.46 -25.67
CA THR A 87 5.43 8.12 -25.89
C THR A 87 5.87 7.97 -27.34
N HIS A 88 7.14 7.58 -27.52
CA HIS A 88 7.71 7.23 -28.82
C HIS A 88 8.05 5.73 -28.86
N THR A 89 7.63 5.08 -29.94
CA THR A 89 7.95 3.69 -30.27
C THR A 89 8.29 3.59 -31.76
N ALA A 90 8.90 2.49 -32.21
CA ALA A 90 9.14 2.25 -33.61
C ALA A 90 7.86 2.26 -34.51
N LYS A 91 6.68 2.10 -33.90
CA LYS A 91 5.40 2.01 -34.62
C LYS A 91 4.62 3.33 -34.65
N ALA A 92 4.68 4.13 -33.59
CA ALA A 92 3.88 5.35 -33.46
C ALA A 92 4.38 6.23 -32.33
N ASP A 93 4.10 7.53 -32.45
CA ASP A 93 4.17 8.52 -31.41
C ASP A 93 2.76 8.78 -30.87
N THR A 94 2.65 8.91 -29.55
CA THR A 94 1.40 9.25 -28.90
C THR A 94 1.62 10.33 -27.85
N ASN A 95 0.65 11.22 -27.70
CA ASN A 95 0.61 12.18 -26.59
C ASN A 95 -0.72 12.07 -25.85
N GLU A 96 -0.67 12.05 -24.53
CA GLU A 96 -1.84 11.93 -23.67
C GLU A 96 -1.78 12.93 -22.51
N ILE A 97 -2.78 13.79 -22.40
CA ILE A 97 -2.96 14.70 -21.28
C ILE A 97 -4.16 14.21 -20.46
N ASN A 98 -3.94 13.96 -19.16
CA ASN A 98 -5.01 13.46 -18.31
C ASN A 98 -4.89 13.95 -16.84
N ILE A 99 -6.01 13.81 -16.11
CA ILE A 99 -6.01 13.92 -14.64
C ILE A 99 -5.66 12.53 -14.10
N LYS A 100 -4.37 12.32 -13.86
CA LYS A 100 -3.84 11.01 -13.43
C LYS A 100 -4.38 10.57 -12.09
N THR A 101 -4.47 11.51 -11.15
CA THR A 101 -4.94 11.26 -9.79
C THR A 101 -5.85 12.40 -9.36
N MET A 102 -7.01 12.05 -8.84
CA MET A 102 -7.90 12.93 -8.09
C MET A 102 -8.34 12.20 -6.83
N ARG A 103 -7.95 12.73 -5.67
CA ARG A 103 -8.21 12.08 -4.38
C ARG A 103 -8.96 13.02 -3.44
N LEU A 104 -9.90 12.46 -2.71
CA LEU A 104 -10.52 13.08 -1.54
C LEU A 104 -10.22 12.20 -0.33
N VAL A 105 -9.61 12.78 0.70
CA VAL A 105 -9.25 12.08 1.94
C VAL A 105 -10.02 12.70 3.09
N LEU A 106 -10.77 11.87 3.80
CA LEU A 106 -11.44 12.16 5.05
C LEU A 106 -10.71 11.37 6.14
N ALA A 107 -10.18 12.05 7.14
CA ALA A 107 -9.40 11.38 8.19
C ALA A 107 -9.56 12.11 9.53
N GLY A 108 -9.48 11.37 10.61
CA GLY A 108 -9.59 11.95 11.94
C GLY A 108 -9.47 10.94 13.07
N GLN A 109 -10.08 11.28 14.20
CA GLN A 109 -10.17 10.42 15.38
C GLN A 109 -11.54 10.56 16.02
N VAL A 110 -11.96 9.55 16.76
CA VAL A 110 -13.26 9.50 17.43
C VAL A 110 -13.11 8.81 18.79
N LEU A 111 -13.85 9.26 19.80
CA LEU A 111 -13.87 8.80 21.19
C LEU A 111 -12.57 9.07 21.96
N VAL A 112 -11.43 8.65 21.42
CA VAL A 112 -10.10 8.84 22.00
C VAL A 112 -9.10 9.18 20.89
N PRO A 113 -8.00 9.92 21.17
CA PRO A 113 -7.00 10.30 20.16
C PRO A 113 -6.34 9.12 19.46
N GLU A 114 -6.29 7.97 20.10
CA GLU A 114 -5.69 6.74 19.58
C GLU A 114 -6.58 5.99 18.60
N LEU A 115 -7.92 6.22 18.60
CA LEU A 115 -8.85 5.60 17.69
C LEU A 115 -9.04 6.48 16.44
N LYS A 116 -8.31 6.15 15.40
CA LYS A 116 -8.21 6.90 14.14
C LYS A 116 -9.05 6.26 13.06
N TYR A 117 -9.52 7.06 12.12
CA TYR A 117 -10.16 6.57 10.89
C TYR A 117 -9.63 7.30 9.67
N LEU A 118 -9.72 6.62 8.54
CA LEU A 118 -9.43 7.21 7.23
C LEU A 118 -10.36 6.60 6.18
N VAL A 119 -10.92 7.49 5.34
CA VAL A 119 -11.61 7.14 4.10
C VAL A 119 -10.96 7.93 2.97
N GLN A 120 -10.52 7.23 1.93
CA GLN A 120 -9.97 7.85 0.72
C GLN A 120 -10.79 7.44 -0.49
N LEU A 121 -11.31 8.43 -1.19
CA LEU A 121 -11.98 8.29 -2.48
C LEU A 121 -11.04 8.69 -3.61
N ALA A 122 -11.12 7.99 -4.73
CA ALA A 122 -10.24 8.12 -5.88
C ALA A 122 -11.06 8.22 -7.17
N PHE A 123 -10.81 9.27 -7.96
CA PHE A 123 -11.57 9.62 -9.15
C PHE A 123 -10.68 9.86 -10.38
N GLY A 124 -9.38 9.56 -10.31
CA GLY A 124 -8.47 9.69 -11.43
C GLY A 124 -8.70 8.64 -12.52
N SER A 125 -8.19 8.88 -13.72
CA SER A 125 -8.42 8.04 -14.90
C SER A 125 -7.99 6.58 -14.72
N ASN A 126 -6.98 6.32 -13.87
CA ASN A 126 -6.43 4.99 -13.62
C ASN A 126 -6.83 4.40 -12.26
N ASP A 127 -7.80 5.00 -11.58
CA ASP A 127 -8.20 4.58 -10.25
C ASP A 127 -9.27 3.49 -10.24
N PHE A 128 -9.97 3.33 -11.34
CA PHE A 128 -11.02 2.34 -11.49
C PHE A 128 -10.46 1.03 -12.06
N GLU A 129 -10.88 -0.08 -11.49
CA GLU A 129 -10.68 -1.40 -12.09
C GLU A 129 -11.77 -1.64 -13.15
N LYS A 130 -11.43 -2.39 -14.22
CA LYS A 130 -12.38 -2.68 -15.31
C LYS A 130 -13.69 -3.31 -14.82
N ASP A 131 -13.59 -4.14 -13.79
CA ASP A 131 -14.71 -4.91 -13.25
C ASP A 131 -15.31 -4.29 -11.98
N ASN A 132 -14.83 -3.11 -11.55
CA ASN A 132 -15.26 -2.46 -10.32
C ASN A 132 -15.09 -0.94 -10.38
N ALA A 133 -16.21 -0.24 -10.58
CA ALA A 133 -16.26 1.22 -10.67
C ALA A 133 -16.35 1.93 -9.30
N SER A 134 -16.07 1.24 -8.19
CA SER A 134 -16.11 1.87 -6.87
C SER A 134 -14.99 2.88 -6.68
N PRO A 135 -15.28 4.13 -6.29
CA PRO A 135 -14.27 5.13 -5.97
C PRO A 135 -13.55 4.87 -4.64
N LEU A 136 -14.01 3.90 -3.83
CA LEU A 136 -13.43 3.61 -2.54
C LEU A 136 -12.01 3.04 -2.70
N PHE A 137 -11.04 3.77 -2.19
CA PHE A 137 -9.62 3.43 -2.31
C PHE A 137 -9.05 2.88 -1.00
N ASP A 138 -9.20 3.63 0.09
CA ASP A 138 -8.90 3.19 1.45
C ASP A 138 -10.10 3.48 2.36
N ALA A 139 -10.41 2.58 3.28
CA ALA A 139 -11.40 2.79 4.34
C ALA A 139 -11.03 1.90 5.52
N TYR A 140 -10.58 2.50 6.61
CA TYR A 140 -10.17 1.75 7.78
C TYR A 140 -10.33 2.52 9.08
N VAL A 141 -10.39 1.76 10.16
CA VAL A 141 -10.25 2.24 11.54
C VAL A 141 -8.98 1.62 12.12
N GLU A 142 -8.25 2.40 12.91
CA GLU A 142 -6.99 2.00 13.52
C GLU A 142 -6.92 2.45 14.97
N TYR A 143 -6.61 1.51 15.86
CA TYR A 143 -6.31 1.81 17.25
C TYR A 143 -4.80 1.77 17.51
N THR A 144 -4.25 2.87 18.04
CA THR A 144 -2.80 3.08 18.24
C THR A 144 -2.42 3.32 19.70
N GLY A 145 -3.27 2.90 20.65
CA GLY A 145 -3.07 3.15 22.10
C GLY A 145 -2.01 2.27 22.75
N TRP A 146 -1.58 1.18 22.11
CA TRP A 146 -0.52 0.33 22.60
C TRP A 146 0.76 0.50 21.80
N ARG A 147 1.90 0.65 22.47
CA ARG A 147 3.19 0.84 21.78
C ARG A 147 3.55 -0.33 20.86
N ASP A 148 3.42 -1.54 21.35
CA ASP A 148 3.88 -2.74 20.63
C ASP A 148 2.79 -3.38 19.77
N LEU A 149 1.57 -2.84 19.80
CA LEU A 149 0.44 -3.38 19.09
C LEU A 149 -0.52 -2.28 18.62
N ASN A 150 -0.50 -1.94 17.36
CA ASN A 150 -1.56 -1.20 16.69
C ASN A 150 -2.47 -2.19 15.95
N VAL A 151 -3.76 -1.93 15.95
CA VAL A 151 -4.76 -2.78 15.27
C VAL A 151 -5.47 -1.93 14.23
N ARG A 152 -5.37 -2.32 12.95
CA ARG A 152 -6.09 -1.67 11.84
C ARG A 152 -7.03 -2.68 11.20
N VAL A 153 -8.27 -2.26 10.93
CA VAL A 153 -9.31 -3.07 10.29
C VAL A 153 -9.94 -2.28 9.15
N GLY A 154 -10.08 -2.90 8.00
CA GLY A 154 -10.70 -2.28 6.83
C GLY A 154 -9.95 -2.56 5.53
N GLN A 155 -10.07 -1.64 4.56
CA GLN A 155 -9.40 -1.67 3.28
C GLN A 155 -8.24 -0.69 3.24
N PHE A 156 -7.04 -1.18 2.97
CA PHE A 156 -5.82 -0.37 2.93
C PHE A 156 -4.70 -1.09 2.16
N PHE A 157 -3.57 -0.42 1.95
CA PHE A 157 -2.40 -1.07 1.36
C PHE A 157 -1.95 -2.28 2.17
N VAL A 158 -1.81 -3.42 1.49
CA VAL A 158 -1.15 -4.60 2.05
C VAL A 158 0.30 -4.25 2.37
N PRO A 159 0.79 -4.51 3.60
CA PRO A 159 2.14 -4.11 4.03
C PRO A 159 3.20 -5.07 3.48
N PHE A 160 3.44 -5.08 2.17
CA PHE A 160 4.32 -6.04 1.52
C PHE A 160 5.61 -5.38 1.01
N ASP A 161 5.56 -4.64 -0.09
CA ASP A 161 6.70 -3.97 -0.69
C ASP A 161 6.69 -2.46 -0.40
N ARG A 162 7.86 -1.88 -0.19
CA ARG A 162 8.00 -0.48 0.20
C ARG A 162 7.61 0.46 -0.94
N ALA A 163 8.12 0.23 -2.13
CA ALA A 163 7.90 1.11 -3.26
C ALA A 163 6.41 1.21 -3.65
N ARG A 164 5.57 0.22 -3.27
CA ARG A 164 4.12 0.32 -3.43
C ARG A 164 3.46 1.13 -2.33
N THR A 165 3.87 0.95 -1.07
CA THR A 165 3.27 1.63 0.07
C THR A 165 3.63 3.11 0.15
N ILE A 166 4.79 3.53 -0.38
CA ILE A 166 5.13 4.94 -0.57
C ILE A 166 4.05 5.60 -1.45
N ARG A 167 3.52 6.72 -0.99
CA ARG A 167 2.42 7.42 -1.67
C ARG A 167 2.90 8.13 -2.94
N GLU A 168 2.05 8.22 -3.95
CA GLU A 168 2.39 8.76 -5.28
C GLU A 168 2.98 10.17 -5.25
N PHE A 169 2.57 11.02 -4.31
CA PHE A 169 3.14 12.37 -4.18
C PHE A 169 4.59 12.38 -3.68
N ALA A 170 5.03 11.30 -3.03
CA ALA A 170 6.35 11.18 -2.44
C ALA A 170 7.37 10.50 -3.35
N LEU A 171 6.98 10.13 -4.57
CA LEU A 171 7.86 9.49 -5.54
C LEU A 171 8.89 10.46 -6.13
N HIS A 172 10.11 9.97 -6.41
CA HIS A 172 11.16 10.67 -7.14
C HIS A 172 10.83 10.87 -8.62
N LEU A 173 10.27 9.85 -9.25
CA LEU A 173 9.88 9.88 -10.65
C LEU A 173 8.36 9.86 -10.76
N VAL A 174 7.86 10.27 -11.91
CA VAL A 174 6.43 10.43 -12.16
C VAL A 174 5.65 9.13 -12.00
N ASP A 175 6.26 7.99 -12.39
CA ASP A 175 5.65 6.67 -12.26
C ASP A 175 6.48 5.71 -11.41
N ARG A 176 5.79 4.73 -10.81
CA ARG A 176 6.42 3.60 -10.12
C ARG A 176 7.20 2.72 -11.09
N PRO A 177 8.26 2.00 -10.62
CA PRO A 177 8.98 1.02 -11.42
C PRO A 177 8.05 -0.09 -11.94
N GLN A 178 8.35 -0.63 -13.12
CA GLN A 178 7.55 -1.73 -13.70
C GLN A 178 7.52 -2.98 -12.80
N VAL A 179 8.61 -3.25 -12.07
CA VAL A 179 8.70 -4.35 -11.11
C VAL A 179 7.57 -4.27 -10.08
N VAL A 180 7.38 -3.08 -9.51
CA VAL A 180 6.32 -2.81 -8.53
C VAL A 180 4.95 -2.87 -9.18
N GLN A 181 4.78 -2.30 -10.39
CA GLN A 181 3.50 -2.35 -11.11
C GLN A 181 3.06 -3.77 -11.46
N GLU A 182 4.01 -4.70 -11.65
CA GLU A 182 3.71 -6.08 -12.03
C GLU A 182 3.63 -7.04 -10.83
N LEU A 183 4.50 -6.92 -9.81
CA LEU A 183 4.71 -7.97 -8.82
C LEU A 183 4.17 -7.65 -7.42
N THR A 184 3.75 -6.42 -7.16
CA THR A 184 3.28 -5.97 -5.85
C THR A 184 2.02 -6.70 -5.37
N LEU A 185 1.73 -6.55 -4.08
CA LEU A 185 0.39 -6.67 -3.51
C LEU A 185 -0.18 -5.26 -3.35
N ASP A 186 -1.38 -5.01 -3.88
CA ASP A 186 -2.02 -3.71 -3.77
C ASP A 186 -2.85 -3.62 -2.47
N ARG A 187 -4.01 -3.06 -2.52
CA ARG A 187 -4.95 -2.97 -1.39
C ARG A 187 -5.75 -4.23 -1.25
N ASP A 188 -6.11 -4.50 0.00
CA ASP A 188 -7.03 -5.59 0.31
C ASP A 188 -7.86 -5.23 1.56
N VAL A 189 -8.94 -5.97 1.78
CA VAL A 189 -9.77 -5.87 2.98
C VAL A 189 -9.25 -6.85 4.01
N GLY A 190 -8.91 -6.38 5.21
CA GLY A 190 -8.36 -7.27 6.23
C GLY A 190 -8.08 -6.60 7.57
N ILE A 191 -7.30 -7.31 8.37
CA ILE A 191 -6.84 -6.90 9.70
C ILE A 191 -5.31 -6.84 9.67
N MET A 192 -4.74 -5.77 10.20
CA MET A 192 -3.31 -5.62 10.38
C MET A 192 -2.97 -5.38 11.85
N LEU A 193 -2.02 -6.14 12.35
CA LEU A 193 -1.36 -5.91 13.63
C LEU A 193 0.04 -5.36 13.34
N SER A 194 0.40 -4.26 14.01
CA SER A 194 1.67 -3.59 13.69
C SER A 194 2.28 -2.87 14.89
N SER A 195 3.59 -2.66 14.82
CA SER A 195 4.31 -1.70 15.64
C SER A 195 5.49 -1.12 14.84
N SER A 196 5.70 0.17 14.94
CA SER A 196 6.91 0.83 14.42
C SER A 196 8.04 0.89 15.46
N ASP A 197 7.75 0.54 16.72
CA ASP A 197 8.65 0.64 17.87
C ASP A 197 8.53 -0.59 18.77
N LEU A 198 8.68 -1.78 18.21
CA LEU A 198 8.62 -3.02 18.94
C LEU A 198 9.71 -3.03 20.05
N PHE A 199 9.31 -3.33 21.27
CA PHE A 199 10.11 -3.29 22.50
C PHE A 199 10.63 -1.91 22.92
N GLY A 200 10.13 -0.79 22.36
CA GLY A 200 10.47 0.57 22.77
C GLY A 200 11.90 1.03 22.43
N ARG A 201 12.62 0.32 21.56
CA ARG A 201 13.99 0.64 21.17
C ARG A 201 14.08 1.52 19.91
N ARG A 202 12.94 1.78 19.26
CA ARG A 202 12.80 2.59 18.04
C ARG A 202 13.64 2.09 16.86
N VAL A 203 13.96 0.80 16.84
CA VAL A 203 14.83 0.14 15.85
C VAL A 203 14.06 -0.87 15.02
N LEU A 204 13.20 -1.66 15.66
CA LEU A 204 12.47 -2.75 15.02
C LEU A 204 10.98 -2.42 14.90
N GLY A 205 10.43 -2.63 13.70
CA GLY A 205 8.99 -2.59 13.45
C GLY A 205 8.51 -3.87 12.78
N TYR A 206 7.22 -4.17 12.91
CA TYR A 206 6.58 -5.27 12.20
C TYR A 206 5.19 -4.87 11.70
N ASN A 207 4.73 -5.58 10.67
CA ASN A 207 3.35 -5.60 10.20
C ASN A 207 2.96 -7.05 9.93
N LEU A 208 1.89 -7.51 10.55
CA LEU A 208 1.25 -8.80 10.30
C LEU A 208 -0.15 -8.52 9.75
N PHE A 209 -0.43 -8.97 8.54
CA PHE A 209 -1.69 -8.74 7.86
C PHE A 209 -2.36 -10.07 7.51
N VAL A 210 -3.68 -10.11 7.68
CA VAL A 210 -4.54 -11.17 7.17
C VAL A 210 -5.75 -10.53 6.49
N GLY A 211 -5.98 -10.87 5.23
CA GLY A 211 -7.05 -10.30 4.41
C GLY A 211 -7.68 -11.31 3.46
N GLY A 212 -8.60 -10.83 2.62
CA GLY A 212 -9.39 -11.64 1.69
C GLY A 212 -8.62 -12.18 0.50
N GLY A 213 -7.51 -11.54 0.10
CA GLY A 213 -6.66 -11.99 -0.99
C GLY A 213 -7.15 -11.69 -2.41
N GLU A 214 -8.32 -11.06 -2.56
CA GLU A 214 -8.91 -10.71 -3.87
C GLU A 214 -8.71 -9.25 -4.28
N GLY A 215 -8.17 -8.44 -3.37
CA GLY A 215 -7.96 -7.02 -3.60
C GLY A 215 -9.11 -6.14 -3.12
N ARG A 216 -9.05 -4.88 -3.52
CA ARG A 216 -9.99 -3.84 -3.03
C ARG A 216 -11.40 -4.03 -3.56
N ASN A 217 -12.37 -3.55 -2.76
CA ASN A 217 -13.80 -3.47 -3.12
C ASN A 217 -14.41 -4.82 -3.50
N ARG A 218 -13.90 -5.92 -2.97
CA ARG A 218 -14.45 -7.25 -3.14
C ARG A 218 -15.30 -7.62 -1.94
N PHE A 219 -16.59 -7.83 -2.19
CA PHE A 219 -17.62 -8.10 -1.19
C PHE A 219 -18.26 -9.47 -1.44
N GLY A 220 -17.50 -10.49 -1.30
CA GLY A 220 -17.91 -11.84 -1.62
C GLY A 220 -17.48 -12.22 -3.03
N GLY A 221 -16.94 -13.38 -3.14
CA GLY A 221 -16.40 -13.95 -4.36
C GLY A 221 -16.31 -15.44 -4.27
N GLN A 222 -15.78 -16.05 -5.31
CA GLN A 222 -15.50 -17.47 -5.33
C GLN A 222 -14.17 -17.83 -4.69
N ALA A 223 -13.32 -16.83 -4.36
CA ALA A 223 -12.09 -17.08 -3.65
C ALA A 223 -12.38 -17.55 -2.23
N GLN A 224 -11.67 -18.56 -1.82
CA GLN A 224 -11.98 -19.33 -0.62
C GLN A 224 -10.92 -19.14 0.46
N GLY A 225 -9.81 -18.50 0.13
CA GLY A 225 -8.65 -18.50 1.00
C GLY A 225 -8.16 -17.12 1.40
N PRO A 226 -7.43 -17.03 2.55
CA PRO A 226 -6.87 -15.78 3.02
C PRO A 226 -5.53 -15.45 2.35
N LEU A 227 -5.23 -14.16 2.32
CA LEU A 227 -3.89 -13.61 2.15
C LEU A 227 -3.26 -13.37 3.53
N GLY A 228 -2.11 -13.99 3.80
CA GLY A 228 -1.28 -13.70 4.96
C GLY A 228 0.00 -12.96 4.54
N VAL A 229 0.39 -11.91 5.29
CA VAL A 229 1.63 -11.16 5.06
C VAL A 229 2.33 -10.88 6.37
N LEU A 230 3.64 -11.10 6.41
CA LEU A 230 4.51 -10.64 7.48
C LEU A 230 5.61 -9.76 6.89
N ARG A 231 5.75 -8.54 7.41
CA ARG A 231 6.84 -7.62 7.09
C ARG A 231 7.57 -7.21 8.37
N LEU A 232 8.89 -7.24 8.32
CA LEU A 232 9.78 -6.74 9.35
C LEU A 232 10.56 -5.55 8.81
N THR A 233 10.78 -4.53 9.64
CA THR A 233 11.56 -3.34 9.28
C THR A 233 12.57 -3.03 10.38
N LEU A 234 13.84 -2.93 10.01
CA LEU A 234 14.95 -2.58 10.90
C LEU A 234 15.44 -1.16 10.58
N ARG A 235 15.57 -0.29 11.61
CA ARG A 235 16.08 1.08 11.52
C ARG A 235 17.29 1.25 12.45
N PRO A 236 18.50 0.79 12.07
CA PRO A 236 19.64 0.70 12.97
C PRO A 236 20.12 2.07 13.48
N PHE A 237 19.86 3.16 12.75
CA PHE A 237 20.23 4.52 13.12
C PHE A 237 19.06 5.32 13.72
N GLY A 238 18.02 4.62 14.19
CA GLY A 238 16.82 5.19 14.77
C GLY A 238 15.77 5.61 13.72
N PRO A 239 14.60 6.11 14.17
CA PRO A 239 13.47 6.41 13.30
C PRO A 239 13.72 7.62 12.41
N PHE A 240 13.11 7.59 11.24
CA PHE A 240 13.00 8.69 10.29
C PHE A 240 11.79 8.43 9.39
N ASP A 241 11.42 9.40 8.56
CA ASP A 241 10.37 9.20 7.57
C ASP A 241 10.94 8.40 6.38
N ASP A 242 10.70 7.10 6.39
CA ASP A 242 11.06 6.15 5.34
C ASP A 242 9.91 5.84 4.37
N GLU A 243 8.79 6.58 4.49
CA GLU A 243 7.65 6.53 3.57
C GLU A 243 7.68 7.62 2.48
N LEU A 244 8.70 8.47 2.49
CA LEU A 244 9.03 9.42 1.43
C LEU A 244 10.27 8.94 0.69
N GLU A 245 10.33 9.07 -0.64
CA GLU A 245 11.55 8.69 -1.38
C GLU A 245 12.67 9.72 -1.18
N GLY A 246 12.37 11.02 -1.33
CA GLY A 246 13.34 12.10 -1.23
C GLY A 246 13.78 12.46 0.20
N ASP A 247 14.96 13.05 0.32
CA ASP A 247 15.48 13.65 1.56
C ASP A 247 15.38 15.18 1.53
N LEU A 248 14.13 15.71 1.48
CA LEU A 248 13.85 17.14 1.44
C LEU A 248 14.35 17.88 2.69
N GLU A 249 14.35 17.21 3.84
CA GLU A 249 14.80 17.74 5.13
C GLU A 249 16.33 17.82 5.22
N ARG A 250 17.05 17.19 4.29
CA ARG A 250 18.51 17.09 4.27
C ARG A 250 19.06 16.62 5.60
N LEU A 251 18.60 15.44 6.03
CA LEU A 251 18.94 14.85 7.31
C LEU A 251 20.43 14.94 7.63
N PRO A 252 20.82 15.56 8.74
CA PRO A 252 22.23 15.86 9.04
C PRO A 252 23.04 14.61 9.43
N ARG A 253 22.36 13.51 9.76
CA ARG A 253 22.95 12.22 10.12
C ARG A 253 22.43 11.14 9.18
N PRO A 254 23.25 10.13 8.84
CA PRO A 254 22.80 9.02 8.03
C PRO A 254 21.58 8.32 8.66
N ARG A 255 20.62 7.92 7.84
CA ARG A 255 19.46 7.12 8.21
C ARG A 255 19.36 5.92 7.28
N LEU A 256 18.99 4.80 7.86
CA LEU A 256 18.87 3.53 7.16
C LEU A 256 17.64 2.79 7.65
N ALA A 257 16.84 2.30 6.71
CA ALA A 257 15.79 1.32 6.96
C ALA A 257 15.99 0.12 6.04
N ILE A 258 15.87 -1.08 6.59
CA ILE A 258 15.94 -2.35 5.88
C ILE A 258 14.63 -3.07 6.12
N GLY A 259 13.95 -3.49 5.05
CA GLY A 259 12.69 -4.21 5.11
C GLY A 259 12.80 -5.59 4.49
N VAL A 260 12.11 -6.58 5.07
CA VAL A 260 11.89 -7.89 4.47
C VAL A 260 10.44 -8.28 4.65
N ALA A 261 9.83 -8.89 3.63
CA ALA A 261 8.45 -9.35 3.71
C ALA A 261 8.26 -10.69 2.99
N GLY A 262 7.36 -11.49 3.54
CA GLY A 262 6.85 -12.71 2.92
C GLY A 262 5.32 -12.71 2.92
N ALA A 263 4.72 -13.28 1.86
CA ALA A 263 3.27 -13.40 1.77
C ALA A 263 2.86 -14.70 1.10
N TYR A 264 1.70 -15.21 1.50
CA TYR A 264 1.03 -16.32 0.85
C TYR A 264 -0.44 -15.99 0.62
N ASN A 265 -0.88 -16.05 -0.64
CA ASN A 265 -2.26 -15.86 -1.03
C ASN A 265 -2.84 -17.20 -1.48
N TYR A 266 -3.77 -17.71 -0.70
CA TYR A 266 -4.37 -19.02 -0.91
C TYR A 266 -5.67 -18.88 -1.69
N GLN A 267 -5.81 -19.63 -2.78
CA GLN A 267 -7.02 -19.72 -3.60
C GLN A 267 -7.60 -18.35 -4.05
N THR A 268 -6.76 -17.45 -4.54
CA THR A 268 -7.24 -16.22 -5.15
C THR A 268 -7.70 -16.44 -6.59
N ASN A 269 -8.74 -15.75 -7.02
CA ASN A 269 -9.22 -15.74 -8.40
C ASN A 269 -8.61 -14.64 -9.27
N ARG A 270 -7.46 -14.08 -8.87
CA ARG A 270 -6.78 -12.97 -9.59
C ARG A 270 -5.49 -13.44 -10.24
N GLU A 271 -5.25 -13.03 -11.48
CA GLU A 271 -4.03 -13.39 -12.22
C GLU A 271 -2.73 -12.85 -11.61
N LYS A 272 -2.83 -11.76 -10.84
CA LYS A 272 -1.70 -11.09 -10.17
C LYS A 272 -1.84 -11.10 -8.64
N SER A 273 -2.51 -12.08 -8.08
CA SER A 273 -2.74 -12.26 -6.64
C SER A 273 -3.83 -11.35 -6.07
N THR A 274 -3.63 -10.05 -5.87
CA THR A 274 -4.65 -9.11 -5.33
C THR A 274 -5.25 -8.19 -6.38
N TYR A 275 -4.80 -8.26 -7.62
CA TYR A 275 -5.27 -7.39 -8.71
C TYR A 275 -5.07 -8.07 -10.08
N GLY A 276 -5.37 -7.34 -11.16
CA GLY A 276 -5.32 -7.86 -12.51
C GLY A 276 -6.64 -8.50 -12.92
N LYS A 277 -6.63 -9.32 -13.95
CA LYS A 277 -7.82 -9.98 -14.50
C LYS A 277 -8.39 -10.98 -13.49
N THR A 278 -9.70 -11.03 -13.39
CA THR A 278 -10.42 -12.09 -12.65
C THR A 278 -10.41 -13.38 -13.47
N LEU A 279 -10.04 -14.49 -12.83
CA LEU A 279 -10.05 -15.83 -13.41
C LEU A 279 -11.46 -16.41 -13.33
N THR A 280 -11.87 -17.10 -14.38
CA THR A 280 -13.20 -17.73 -14.50
C THR A 280 -13.16 -19.25 -14.30
N LEU A 281 -12.00 -19.88 -14.55
CA LEU A 281 -11.82 -21.33 -14.45
C LEU A 281 -11.54 -21.83 -13.04
N GLY A 282 -11.20 -20.91 -12.09
CA GLY A 282 -10.87 -21.31 -10.73
C GLY A 282 -9.96 -20.34 -10.02
N THR A 283 -9.20 -20.86 -9.08
CA THR A 283 -8.33 -20.09 -8.19
C THR A 283 -6.87 -20.54 -8.30
N LEU A 284 -5.95 -19.68 -7.89
CA LEU A 284 -4.50 -19.90 -7.86
C LEU A 284 -3.94 -19.59 -6.47
N ASP A 285 -2.87 -20.30 -6.11
CA ASP A 285 -2.07 -20.00 -4.92
C ASP A 285 -0.82 -19.24 -5.32
N TYR A 286 -0.48 -18.18 -4.56
CA TYR A 286 0.73 -17.39 -4.79
C TYR A 286 1.60 -17.29 -3.54
N THR A 287 2.90 -17.42 -3.73
CA THR A 287 3.93 -17.07 -2.74
C THR A 287 4.64 -15.81 -3.20
N HIS A 288 4.87 -14.88 -2.27
CA HIS A 288 5.55 -13.63 -2.52
C HIS A 288 6.71 -13.41 -1.55
N GLY A 289 7.74 -12.71 -2.01
CA GLY A 289 8.85 -12.23 -1.21
C GLY A 289 9.27 -10.83 -1.63
N ALA A 290 9.63 -9.99 -0.68
CA ALA A 290 10.20 -8.67 -0.93
C ALA A 290 11.33 -8.37 0.07
N ALA A 291 12.34 -7.64 -0.41
CA ALA A 291 13.41 -7.09 0.42
C ALA A 291 13.74 -5.69 -0.07
N ASP A 292 13.89 -4.73 0.84
CA ASP A 292 14.14 -3.33 0.51
C ASP A 292 15.15 -2.67 1.45
N LEU A 293 15.74 -1.58 0.96
CA LEU A 293 16.61 -0.70 1.72
C LEU A 293 16.35 0.75 1.33
N VAL A 294 16.20 1.61 2.34
CA VAL A 294 16.15 3.08 2.19
C VAL A 294 17.30 3.69 2.97
N PHE A 295 18.08 4.52 2.31
CA PHE A 295 19.14 5.31 2.93
C PHE A 295 18.94 6.79 2.63
N LYS A 296 19.13 7.67 3.66
CA LYS A 296 19.03 9.14 3.51
C LYS A 296 20.16 9.84 4.25
N TYR A 297 20.76 10.83 3.59
CA TYR A 297 21.80 11.65 4.19
C TYR A 297 22.04 12.94 3.40
N ARG A 298 21.92 14.12 4.04
CA ARG A 298 22.26 15.44 3.51
C ARG A 298 21.66 15.77 2.13
N GLY A 299 20.43 15.33 1.89
CA GLY A 299 19.71 15.52 0.63
C GLY A 299 19.91 14.40 -0.39
N PHE A 300 20.80 13.46 -0.13
CA PHE A 300 20.90 12.22 -0.89
C PHE A 300 19.92 11.19 -0.33
N SER A 301 19.26 10.48 -1.23
CA SER A 301 18.38 9.37 -0.90
C SER A 301 18.60 8.21 -1.87
N LEU A 302 18.52 6.99 -1.34
CA LEU A 302 18.64 5.75 -2.09
C LEU A 302 17.49 4.83 -1.67
N LEU A 303 16.76 4.29 -2.63
CA LEU A 303 15.83 3.18 -2.46
C LEU A 303 16.25 2.03 -3.37
N THR A 304 16.41 0.86 -2.81
CA THR A 304 16.56 -0.38 -3.58
C THR A 304 15.59 -1.42 -3.06
N GLU A 305 15.00 -2.18 -3.98
CA GLU A 305 14.01 -3.20 -3.64
C GLU A 305 14.10 -4.36 -4.63
N ALA A 306 13.92 -5.58 -4.13
CA ALA A 306 13.75 -6.79 -4.92
C ALA A 306 12.42 -7.45 -4.54
N VAL A 307 11.68 -7.92 -5.55
CA VAL A 307 10.36 -8.53 -5.39
C VAL A 307 10.28 -9.80 -6.20
N VAL A 308 9.66 -10.84 -5.64
CA VAL A 308 9.33 -12.08 -6.33
C VAL A 308 7.89 -12.45 -6.09
N ARG A 309 7.21 -12.95 -7.13
CA ARG A 309 5.89 -13.57 -7.08
C ARG A 309 5.94 -14.89 -7.84
N ARG A 310 5.49 -15.96 -7.21
CA ARG A 310 5.42 -17.29 -7.82
C ARG A 310 4.07 -17.94 -7.54
N ALA A 311 3.36 -18.30 -8.61
CA ALA A 311 2.17 -19.13 -8.52
C ALA A 311 2.56 -20.60 -8.37
N ARG A 312 1.74 -21.37 -7.64
CA ARG A 312 1.89 -22.81 -7.52
C ARG A 312 1.56 -23.52 -8.83
N GLN A 313 0.58 -23.01 -9.58
CA GLN A 313 0.15 -23.52 -10.87
C GLN A 313 0.42 -22.46 -11.95
N ALA A 314 0.98 -22.89 -13.08
CA ALA A 314 1.30 -21.99 -14.18
C ALA A 314 0.04 -21.47 -14.88
N ARG A 315 -1.01 -22.31 -14.98
CA ARG A 315 -2.25 -22.03 -15.70
C ARG A 315 -3.39 -22.91 -15.21
N LEU A 316 -4.59 -22.49 -15.59
CA LEU A 316 -5.83 -23.27 -15.50
C LEU A 316 -6.30 -23.55 -16.93
N ASP A 317 -6.63 -24.80 -17.23
CA ASP A 317 -7.22 -25.22 -18.50
C ASP A 317 -8.64 -25.71 -18.21
N GLY A 318 -9.63 -25.30 -19.01
CA GLY A 318 -11.03 -25.66 -18.82
C GLY A 318 -11.89 -25.25 -19.99
N GLU A 319 -13.21 -25.24 -19.81
CA GLU A 319 -14.20 -24.88 -20.79
C GLU A 319 -15.19 -23.88 -20.22
N VAL A 320 -15.54 -22.88 -21.00
CA VAL A 320 -16.58 -21.86 -20.69
C VAL A 320 -17.48 -21.77 -21.91
N ASP A 321 -18.78 -21.96 -21.73
CA ASP A 321 -19.79 -21.91 -22.80
C ASP A 321 -19.45 -22.78 -24.02
N GLY A 322 -18.95 -24.01 -23.77
CA GLY A 322 -18.58 -24.97 -24.80
C GLY A 322 -17.29 -24.63 -25.56
N LYS A 323 -16.50 -23.65 -25.09
CA LYS A 323 -15.22 -23.27 -25.69
C LYS A 323 -14.07 -23.54 -24.76
N ALA A 324 -13.00 -24.16 -25.26
CA ALA A 324 -11.78 -24.35 -24.50
C ALA A 324 -11.17 -23.00 -24.11
N VAL A 325 -10.96 -22.78 -22.83
CA VAL A 325 -10.38 -21.57 -22.26
C VAL A 325 -9.12 -21.92 -21.49
N ARG A 326 -8.13 -21.05 -21.59
CA ARG A 326 -6.88 -21.15 -20.85
C ARG A 326 -6.61 -19.85 -20.13
N GLU A 327 -6.39 -19.91 -18.83
CA GLU A 327 -6.04 -18.76 -17.99
C GLU A 327 -4.68 -18.98 -17.34
N TRP A 328 -3.83 -17.94 -17.38
CA TRP A 328 -2.45 -18.02 -16.93
C TRP A 328 -2.25 -17.30 -15.61
N SER A 329 -1.37 -17.86 -14.78
CA SER A 329 -0.79 -17.12 -13.66
C SER A 329 0.35 -16.23 -14.13
N ARG A 330 0.61 -15.12 -13.41
CA ARG A 330 1.72 -14.23 -13.70
C ARG A 330 2.78 -14.34 -12.62
N SER A 331 3.85 -15.07 -12.90
CA SER A 331 4.98 -15.32 -12.01
C SER A 331 6.24 -14.65 -12.54
N GLY A 332 6.94 -13.92 -11.68
CA GLY A 332 8.13 -13.17 -12.06
C GLY A 332 8.94 -12.74 -10.84
N TRP A 333 10.10 -12.17 -11.10
CA TRP A 333 10.91 -11.47 -10.11
C TRP A 333 11.51 -10.21 -10.73
N GLY A 334 11.96 -9.32 -9.91
CA GLY A 334 12.64 -8.13 -10.39
C GLY A 334 13.23 -7.31 -9.26
N TYR A 335 13.98 -6.29 -9.63
CA TYR A 335 14.59 -5.38 -8.69
C TYR A 335 14.64 -3.96 -9.25
N LEU A 336 14.79 -3.01 -8.35
CA LEU A 336 15.02 -1.61 -8.67
C LEU A 336 16.14 -1.04 -7.81
N VAL A 337 16.84 -0.07 -8.37
CA VAL A 337 17.76 0.83 -7.67
C VAL A 337 17.44 2.24 -8.10
N GLN A 338 17.09 3.09 -7.14
CA GLN A 338 16.65 4.46 -7.39
C GLN A 338 17.35 5.39 -6.42
N ALA A 339 17.89 6.49 -6.93
CA ALA A 339 18.55 7.51 -6.12
C ALA A 339 18.03 8.90 -6.46
N GLY A 340 18.00 9.77 -5.44
CA GLY A 340 17.67 11.18 -5.57
C GLY A 340 18.71 12.07 -4.86
N MET A 341 18.90 13.27 -5.36
CA MET A 341 19.76 14.27 -4.73
C MET A 341 19.13 15.65 -4.79
N MET A 342 18.93 16.25 -3.64
CA MET A 342 18.50 17.63 -3.50
C MET A 342 19.65 18.57 -3.90
N VAL A 343 19.67 19.05 -5.13
CA VAL A 343 20.70 20.00 -5.64
C VAL A 343 20.49 21.42 -5.11
N SER A 344 19.26 21.76 -4.72
CA SER A 344 18.93 22.99 -4.01
C SER A 344 17.86 22.72 -2.94
N ARG A 345 17.36 23.75 -2.25
CA ARG A 345 16.27 23.60 -1.28
C ARG A 345 14.94 23.17 -1.92
N ARG A 346 14.78 23.35 -3.23
CA ARG A 346 13.54 23.11 -3.95
C ARG A 346 13.69 22.22 -5.17
N VAL A 347 14.92 21.87 -5.55
CA VAL A 347 15.17 21.08 -6.77
C VAL A 347 15.87 19.80 -6.42
N GLU A 348 15.32 18.71 -6.88
CA GLU A 348 15.86 17.35 -6.80
C GLU A 348 16.09 16.81 -8.20
N ILE A 349 17.20 16.10 -8.39
CA ILE A 349 17.44 15.22 -9.54
C ILE A 349 17.34 13.77 -9.08
N ALA A 350 16.75 12.91 -9.90
CA ALA A 350 16.57 11.51 -9.57
C ALA A 350 16.87 10.62 -10.76
N ALA A 351 17.34 9.42 -10.49
CA ALA A 351 17.56 8.38 -11.48
C ALA A 351 17.15 7.02 -10.96
N ARG A 352 16.73 6.13 -11.87
CA ARG A 352 16.32 4.76 -11.55
C ARG A 352 16.76 3.79 -12.62
N TRP A 353 17.18 2.62 -12.16
CA TRP A 353 17.25 1.40 -12.93
C TRP A 353 16.24 0.41 -12.34
N ASP A 354 15.46 -0.26 -13.19
CA ASP A 354 14.66 -1.40 -12.77
C ASP A 354 14.66 -2.51 -13.83
N GLN A 355 14.54 -3.77 -13.38
CA GLN A 355 14.51 -4.93 -14.24
C GLN A 355 13.45 -5.92 -13.75
N LEU A 356 12.56 -6.30 -14.66
CA LEU A 356 11.53 -7.32 -14.48
C LEU A 356 11.89 -8.55 -15.32
N VAL A 357 11.74 -9.73 -14.72
CA VAL A 357 12.05 -11.03 -15.36
C VAL A 357 10.86 -11.97 -15.15
N ALA A 358 10.35 -12.53 -16.24
CA ALA A 358 9.32 -13.56 -16.21
C ALA A 358 9.93 -14.90 -15.77
N LEU A 359 9.23 -15.65 -14.92
CA LEU A 359 9.63 -17.02 -14.58
C LEU A 359 9.18 -18.01 -15.67
N ALA A 360 9.87 -19.14 -15.77
CA ALA A 360 9.51 -20.21 -16.72
C ALA A 360 8.07 -20.71 -16.47
N GLY A 361 7.31 -20.91 -17.53
CA GLY A 361 5.94 -21.42 -17.48
C GLY A 361 4.87 -20.41 -17.07
N THR A 362 5.22 -19.14 -16.89
CA THR A 362 4.26 -18.06 -16.60
C THR A 362 3.47 -17.63 -17.85
N ASP A 363 2.56 -16.67 -17.68
CA ASP A 363 1.79 -16.04 -18.77
C ASP A 363 2.70 -15.64 -19.96
N PRO A 364 2.44 -16.14 -21.17
CA PRO A 364 3.18 -15.76 -22.38
C PRO A 364 3.21 -14.24 -22.63
N ALA A 365 2.17 -13.52 -22.22
CA ALA A 365 2.15 -12.06 -22.33
C ALA A 365 3.17 -11.39 -21.41
N LEU A 366 3.42 -11.94 -20.21
CA LEU A 366 4.48 -11.47 -19.31
C LEU A 366 5.87 -11.78 -19.90
N VAL A 367 6.05 -12.98 -20.47
CA VAL A 367 7.30 -13.36 -21.15
C VAL A 367 7.60 -12.39 -22.28
N GLN A 368 6.61 -12.08 -23.13
CA GLN A 368 6.76 -11.12 -24.23
C GLN A 368 7.06 -9.70 -23.69
N GLN A 369 6.30 -9.24 -22.68
CA GLN A 369 6.54 -7.94 -22.04
C GLN A 369 7.97 -7.80 -21.54
N THR A 370 8.52 -8.83 -20.90
CA THR A 370 9.89 -8.79 -20.38
C THR A 370 10.95 -8.91 -21.47
N ALA A 371 10.67 -9.62 -22.56
CA ALA A 371 11.52 -9.66 -23.74
C ALA A 371 11.57 -8.31 -24.46
N ASP A 372 10.47 -7.59 -24.52
CA ASP A 372 10.35 -6.30 -25.17
C ASP A 372 10.87 -5.15 -24.32
N GLN A 373 10.47 -5.08 -23.05
CA GLN A 373 10.64 -3.91 -22.18
C GLN A 373 10.99 -4.28 -20.73
N GLY A 374 11.59 -5.45 -20.49
CA GLY A 374 11.89 -5.94 -19.14
C GLY A 374 12.93 -5.12 -18.37
N LYS A 375 13.62 -4.19 -19.02
CA LYS A 375 14.60 -3.29 -18.40
C LYS A 375 14.20 -1.85 -18.61
N GLN A 376 14.36 -1.02 -17.57
CA GLN A 376 14.11 0.41 -17.65
C GLN A 376 15.23 1.22 -17.02
N ILE A 377 15.60 2.30 -17.69
CA ILE A 377 16.40 3.39 -17.12
C ILE A 377 15.56 4.66 -17.17
N ALA A 378 15.51 5.37 -16.08
CA ALA A 378 14.76 6.62 -15.99
C ALA A 378 15.54 7.69 -15.25
N GLY A 379 15.31 8.94 -15.62
CA GLY A 379 15.85 10.11 -14.95
C GLY A 379 14.86 11.25 -14.94
N GLY A 380 14.88 12.09 -13.91
CA GLY A 380 13.91 13.16 -13.78
C GLY A 380 14.37 14.29 -12.86
N VAL A 381 13.59 15.36 -12.89
CA VAL A 381 13.77 16.55 -12.08
C VAL A 381 12.47 16.88 -11.36
N ASN A 382 12.55 17.15 -10.07
CA ASN A 382 11.46 17.60 -9.22
C ASN A 382 11.70 19.05 -8.78
N VAL A 383 10.65 19.88 -8.86
CA VAL A 383 10.64 21.23 -8.32
C VAL A 383 9.57 21.28 -7.23
N TYR A 384 10.02 21.42 -5.98
CA TYR A 384 9.16 21.50 -4.80
C TYR A 384 8.85 22.95 -4.49
N LEU A 385 7.66 23.43 -4.87
CA LEU A 385 7.23 24.80 -4.61
C LEU A 385 6.74 24.98 -3.17
N ASN A 386 6.07 23.96 -2.64
CA ASN A 386 5.67 23.86 -1.23
C ASN A 386 5.80 22.41 -0.74
N GLY A 387 7.04 21.90 -0.65
CA GLY A 387 7.30 20.50 -0.35
C GLY A 387 6.49 19.57 -1.26
N HIS A 388 5.92 18.52 -0.69
CA HIS A 388 5.05 17.60 -1.44
C HIS A 388 3.62 18.13 -1.66
N ALA A 389 3.26 19.29 -1.09
CA ALA A 389 1.93 19.86 -1.27
C ALA A 389 1.74 20.51 -2.64
N PHE A 390 2.81 21.06 -3.21
CA PHE A 390 2.80 21.56 -4.58
C PHE A 390 4.15 21.29 -5.25
N LYS A 391 4.12 20.37 -6.23
CA LYS A 391 5.31 19.86 -6.89
C LYS A 391 5.10 19.80 -8.41
N ILE A 392 6.15 20.15 -9.15
CA ILE A 392 6.26 19.94 -10.59
C ILE A 392 7.32 18.86 -10.80
N GLN A 393 7.02 17.86 -11.59
CA GLN A 393 7.91 16.74 -11.92
C GLN A 393 8.02 16.59 -13.43
N THR A 394 9.22 16.31 -13.90
CA THR A 394 9.44 15.83 -15.25
C THR A 394 10.37 14.63 -15.21
N ASP A 395 10.09 13.62 -16.02
CA ASP A 395 10.97 12.48 -16.18
C ASP A 395 11.01 11.97 -17.62
N TYR A 396 12.06 11.24 -17.89
CA TYR A 396 12.23 10.46 -19.09
C TYR A 396 12.55 9.02 -18.75
N THR A 397 11.89 8.06 -19.41
CA THR A 397 12.09 6.62 -19.23
C THR A 397 12.39 5.97 -20.57
N TYR A 398 13.47 5.22 -20.63
CA TYR A 398 13.78 4.30 -21.72
C TYR A 398 13.54 2.86 -21.27
N ALA A 399 12.54 2.21 -21.88
CA ALA A 399 12.19 0.82 -21.61
C ALA A 399 12.61 -0.06 -22.80
N PHE A 400 13.36 -1.13 -22.52
CA PHE A 400 13.94 -1.99 -23.55
C PHE A 400 14.12 -3.42 -23.05
N GLY A 401 14.36 -4.33 -23.96
CA GLY A 401 14.61 -5.75 -23.69
C GLY A 401 15.58 -6.37 -24.70
N SER A 402 15.44 -7.66 -24.92
CA SER A 402 16.16 -8.39 -25.99
C SER A 402 15.63 -8.01 -27.39
N ASN A 403 14.34 -7.74 -27.51
CA ASN A 403 13.71 -7.21 -28.73
C ASN A 403 13.87 -5.67 -28.78
N ARG A 404 14.90 -5.20 -29.45
CA ARG A 404 15.23 -3.76 -29.53
C ARG A 404 14.20 -2.93 -30.32
N GLU A 405 13.50 -3.54 -31.26
CA GLU A 405 12.45 -2.87 -32.07
C GLU A 405 11.21 -2.53 -31.22
N ALA A 406 11.00 -3.23 -30.11
CA ALA A 406 9.93 -2.97 -29.16
C ALA A 406 10.31 -1.98 -28.05
N ALA A 407 11.49 -1.35 -28.14
CA ALA A 407 11.90 -0.35 -27.16
C ALA A 407 10.94 0.85 -27.15
N LYS A 408 10.78 1.45 -25.97
CA LYS A 408 9.84 2.53 -25.72
C LYS A 408 10.53 3.69 -25.01
N HIS A 409 10.29 4.90 -25.51
CA HIS A 409 10.73 6.15 -24.89
C HIS A 409 9.51 6.87 -24.35
N VAL A 410 9.55 7.30 -23.10
CA VAL A 410 8.43 7.99 -22.45
C VAL A 410 8.94 9.24 -21.76
N GLY A 411 8.47 10.41 -22.19
CA GLY A 411 8.67 11.69 -21.54
C GLY A 411 7.40 12.09 -20.80
N ARG A 412 7.52 12.59 -19.56
CA ARG A 412 6.36 13.01 -18.75
C ARG A 412 6.59 14.36 -18.10
N LEU A 413 5.52 15.14 -18.02
CA LEU A 413 5.42 16.35 -17.21
C LEU A 413 4.21 16.21 -16.30
N GLN A 414 4.37 16.43 -15.00
CA GLN A 414 3.30 16.32 -14.02
C GLN A 414 3.29 17.52 -13.07
N VAL A 415 2.11 18.03 -12.81
CA VAL A 415 1.83 19.00 -11.75
C VAL A 415 1.01 18.29 -10.67
N ASP A 416 1.46 18.38 -9.43
CA ASP A 416 0.83 17.76 -8.25
C ASP A 416 0.46 18.86 -7.26
N ALA A 417 -0.82 18.95 -6.91
CA ALA A 417 -1.34 19.91 -5.95
C ALA A 417 -2.20 19.20 -4.91
N THR A 418 -1.86 19.44 -3.63
CA THR A 418 -2.62 18.97 -2.45
C THR A 418 -3.11 20.18 -1.67
N PHE A 419 -4.39 20.23 -1.35
CA PHE A 419 -5.08 21.35 -0.69
C PHE A 419 -6.10 20.86 0.35
#